data_f1c8e1271d3ed94c5b2e791000603aeb
#
_entry.id   f1c8e1271d3ed94c5b2e791000603aeb
#
_cell.length_a   1.000
_cell.length_b   1.000
_cell.length_c   1.000
_cell.angle_alpha   90.00
_cell.angle_beta   90.00
_cell.angle_gamma   90.00
#
_symmetry.space_group_name_H-M   'P 1'
#
loop_
_entity.id
_entity.type
_entity.pdbx_description
1 polymer ?
#
loop_
_entity_poly.entity_id
_entity_poly.type
_entity_poly.pdbx_seq_one_letter_code
_entity_poly.pdbx_strand_id
1 'polypeptide(L)'
;KVVHLHGGELTLGAYDDAYRHSITKFSYLHFTASKNYRRRVIQLGENPRKVFNVGPLARESISHVKFLKKSELEKRLKLKLKQNLILATFHPEIGSEEKNKQNLMNFIHVLGELENVSVLFTSPNLDFLGNEVKKLLKEKIKDFENIAYFESLGFELYYSLMRFTKCVVGNSSSGIIEAPIMGVSSINIGKRQEGRDQEKTTVNSSFNKSELKNKIEKVLQQKKQSKKNIKNVSK
;
A
#
# COMPACT_ATOMS: atom_id res chain seq x y z
N LYS A 1 26.36 -0.47 -17.75
CA LYS A 1 25.18 0.34 -18.08
C LYS A 1 24.11 0.11 -17.02
N VAL A 2 23.47 1.17 -16.52
CA VAL A 2 22.41 1.11 -15.51
C VAL A 2 21.05 1.02 -16.21
N VAL A 3 20.13 0.24 -15.65
CA VAL A 3 18.72 0.15 -16.06
C VAL A 3 17.86 0.65 -14.91
N HIS A 4 17.01 1.62 -15.16
CA HIS A 4 16.12 2.19 -14.15
C HIS A 4 14.72 1.57 -14.25
N LEU A 5 14.30 0.92 -13.20
CA LEU A 5 12.93 0.41 -13.03
C LEU A 5 12.13 1.39 -12.18
N HIS A 6 10.87 1.64 -12.52
CA HIS A 6 9.98 2.58 -11.82
C HIS A 6 10.44 4.05 -11.81
N GLY A 7 11.20 4.48 -12.84
CA GLY A 7 11.53 5.90 -13.03
C GLY A 7 10.30 6.75 -13.36
N GLY A 8 10.38 8.06 -13.08
CA GLY A 8 9.36 9.04 -13.43
C GLY A 8 8.16 9.15 -12.48
N GLU A 9 8.11 8.37 -11.39
CA GLU A 9 7.13 8.58 -10.32
C GLU A 9 7.40 9.91 -9.60
N LEU A 10 6.36 10.53 -9.08
CA LEU A 10 6.45 11.64 -8.13
C LEU A 10 6.00 11.20 -6.75
N THR A 11 6.67 11.71 -5.74
CA THR A 11 6.25 11.58 -4.34
C THR A 11 6.42 12.95 -3.71
N LEU A 12 5.37 13.77 -3.76
CA LEU A 12 5.46 15.17 -3.36
C LEU A 12 5.92 15.29 -1.91
N GLY A 13 6.91 16.15 -1.68
CA GLY A 13 7.48 16.40 -0.36
C GLY A 13 8.44 15.32 0.16
N ALA A 14 8.77 14.28 -0.63
CA ALA A 14 9.75 13.27 -0.23
C ALA A 14 11.11 13.52 -0.88
N TYR A 15 12.18 13.23 -0.14
CA TYR A 15 13.56 13.24 -0.68
C TYR A 15 13.76 12.23 -1.82
N ASP A 16 12.93 11.20 -1.85
CA ASP A 16 12.96 10.15 -2.89
C ASP A 16 12.90 10.69 -4.32
N ASP A 17 12.22 11.81 -4.54
CA ASP A 17 12.10 12.39 -5.88
C ASP A 17 13.46 12.84 -6.44
N ALA A 18 14.28 13.50 -5.61
CA ALA A 18 15.62 13.92 -6.03
C ALA A 18 16.48 12.70 -6.38
N TYR A 19 16.48 11.68 -5.53
CA TYR A 19 17.22 10.44 -5.80
C TYR A 19 16.72 9.71 -7.04
N ARG A 20 15.42 9.57 -7.19
CA ARG A 20 14.79 8.90 -8.33
C ARG A 20 15.13 9.60 -9.65
N HIS A 21 15.08 10.93 -9.68
CA HIS A 21 15.41 11.68 -10.89
C HIS A 21 16.91 11.65 -11.18
N SER A 22 17.78 11.67 -10.17
CA SER A 22 19.21 11.46 -10.33
C SER A 22 19.51 10.08 -10.91
N ILE A 23 18.89 9.02 -10.39
CA ILE A 23 19.03 7.65 -10.93
C ILE A 23 18.54 7.61 -12.38
N THR A 24 17.45 8.30 -12.74
CA THR A 24 17.02 8.44 -14.12
C THR A 24 18.15 8.98 -15.00
N LYS A 25 18.82 10.05 -14.57
CA LYS A 25 19.92 10.67 -15.36
C LYS A 25 21.17 9.80 -15.47
N PHE A 26 21.46 8.95 -14.50
CA PHE A 26 22.57 7.99 -14.56
C PHE A 26 22.26 6.74 -15.39
N SER A 27 21.01 6.55 -15.79
CA SER A 27 20.58 5.31 -16.42
C SER A 27 20.56 5.39 -17.94
N TYR A 28 20.85 4.26 -18.56
CA TYR A 28 20.87 4.11 -20.02
C TYR A 28 19.53 3.66 -20.59
N LEU A 29 18.75 2.91 -19.78
CA LEU A 29 17.50 2.30 -20.19
C LEU A 29 16.47 2.44 -19.06
N HIS A 30 15.20 2.69 -19.41
CA HIS A 30 14.16 3.01 -18.45
C HIS A 30 12.90 2.17 -18.68
N PHE A 31 12.40 1.54 -17.62
CA PHE A 31 11.13 0.82 -17.60
C PHE A 31 10.19 1.47 -16.57
N THR A 32 9.14 2.10 -17.05
CA THR A 32 8.21 2.88 -16.25
C THR A 32 6.90 2.14 -15.98
N ALA A 33 6.27 2.44 -14.86
CA ALA A 33 5.04 1.78 -14.40
C ALA A 33 3.76 2.35 -15.06
N SER A 34 3.81 3.54 -15.65
CA SER A 34 2.67 4.14 -16.34
C SER A 34 3.07 5.00 -17.53
N LYS A 35 2.07 5.35 -18.37
CA LYS A 35 2.25 6.27 -19.49
C LYS A 35 2.65 7.68 -19.01
N ASN A 36 2.13 8.12 -17.87
CA ASN A 36 2.45 9.42 -17.27
C ASN A 36 3.91 9.45 -16.83
N TYR A 37 4.39 8.39 -16.17
CA TYR A 37 5.78 8.26 -15.74
C TYR A 37 6.73 8.18 -16.95
N ARG A 38 6.36 7.45 -17.99
CA ARG A 38 7.11 7.44 -19.25
C ARG A 38 7.27 8.86 -19.83
N ARG A 39 6.18 9.62 -19.89
CA ARG A 39 6.19 10.99 -20.38
C ARG A 39 7.16 11.86 -19.56
N ARG A 40 7.11 11.73 -18.24
CA ARG A 40 7.98 12.50 -17.34
C ARG A 40 9.46 12.16 -17.51
N VAL A 41 9.81 10.88 -17.66
CA VAL A 41 11.19 10.46 -17.95
C VAL A 41 11.69 11.07 -19.26
N ILE A 42 10.85 11.12 -20.28
CA ILE A 42 11.19 11.79 -21.57
C ILE A 42 11.35 13.31 -21.37
N GLN A 43 10.47 13.94 -20.57
CA GLN A 43 10.57 15.37 -20.23
C GLN A 43 11.85 15.71 -19.46
N LEU A 44 12.39 14.76 -18.69
CA LEU A 44 13.70 14.90 -18.04
C LEU A 44 14.87 14.83 -19.05
N GLY A 45 14.59 14.68 -20.35
CA GLY A 45 15.58 14.68 -21.42
C GLY A 45 16.08 13.30 -21.82
N GLU A 46 15.40 12.23 -21.43
CA GLU A 46 15.78 10.88 -21.85
C GLU A 46 15.28 10.56 -23.26
N ASN A 47 16.05 9.76 -24.00
CA ASN A 47 15.72 9.38 -25.36
C ASN A 47 14.44 8.50 -25.38
N PRO A 48 13.36 8.90 -26.07
CA PRO A 48 12.09 8.15 -26.08
C PRO A 48 12.20 6.69 -26.54
N ARG A 49 13.22 6.36 -27.36
CA ARG A 49 13.51 4.99 -27.83
C ARG A 49 14.09 4.09 -26.73
N LYS A 50 14.50 4.67 -25.60
CA LYS A 50 15.07 3.96 -24.45
C LYS A 50 14.14 3.98 -23.23
N VAL A 51 12.92 4.50 -23.37
CA VAL A 51 11.95 4.58 -22.28
C VAL A 51 10.73 3.75 -22.63
N PHE A 52 10.52 2.67 -21.88
CA PHE A 52 9.44 1.70 -22.10
C PHE A 52 8.42 1.75 -20.96
N ASN A 53 7.13 1.76 -21.29
CA ASN A 53 6.07 1.58 -20.31
C ASN A 53 5.73 0.09 -20.23
N VAL A 54 6.10 -0.55 -19.14
CA VAL A 54 5.90 -1.99 -18.90
C VAL A 54 4.85 -2.28 -17.82
N GLY A 55 4.32 -1.24 -17.21
CA GLY A 55 3.45 -1.39 -16.05
C GLY A 55 4.23 -1.61 -14.74
N PRO A 56 3.54 -1.67 -13.61
CA PRO A 56 4.17 -1.90 -12.32
C PRO A 56 4.70 -3.34 -12.21
N LEU A 57 5.93 -3.50 -11.71
CA LEU A 57 6.59 -4.80 -11.51
C LEU A 57 5.82 -5.73 -10.57
N ALA A 58 5.03 -5.16 -9.66
CA ALA A 58 4.16 -5.91 -8.78
C ALA A 58 3.21 -6.85 -9.54
N ARG A 59 2.83 -6.51 -10.77
CA ARG A 59 1.97 -7.36 -11.63
C ARG A 59 2.63 -8.69 -11.93
N GLU A 60 3.87 -8.66 -12.37
CA GLU A 60 4.67 -9.85 -12.64
C GLU A 60 4.86 -10.68 -11.36
N SER A 61 5.27 -10.01 -10.29
CA SER A 61 5.44 -10.64 -8.99
C SER A 61 4.18 -11.37 -8.52
N ILE A 62 3.01 -10.73 -8.60
CA ILE A 62 1.74 -11.30 -8.18
C ILE A 62 1.35 -12.52 -9.06
N SER A 63 1.68 -12.50 -10.35
CA SER A 63 1.36 -13.60 -11.28
C SER A 63 2.03 -14.92 -10.91
N HIS A 64 3.17 -14.87 -10.23
CA HIS A 64 3.95 -16.02 -9.78
C HIS A 64 3.61 -16.51 -8.36
N VAL A 65 2.69 -15.85 -7.66
CA VAL A 65 2.31 -16.25 -6.31
C VAL A 65 1.53 -17.57 -6.29
N LYS A 66 1.98 -18.51 -5.51
CA LYS A 66 1.19 -19.68 -5.13
C LYS A 66 0.24 -19.31 -3.99
N PHE A 67 -0.98 -18.94 -4.34
CA PHE A 67 -1.94 -18.44 -3.37
C PHE A 67 -2.41 -19.54 -2.41
N LEU A 68 -2.32 -19.21 -1.13
CA LEU A 68 -2.76 -20.07 -0.03
C LEU A 68 -4.30 -20.02 0.14
N LYS A 69 -4.86 -21.12 0.66
CA LYS A 69 -6.25 -21.18 1.10
C LYS A 69 -6.43 -20.43 2.45
N LYS A 70 -7.66 -20.01 2.76
CA LYS A 70 -7.95 -19.31 4.01
C LYS A 70 -7.51 -20.11 5.24
N SER A 71 -7.77 -21.42 5.27
CA SER A 71 -7.37 -22.28 6.38
C SER A 71 -5.85 -22.37 6.59
N GLU A 72 -5.07 -22.35 5.51
CA GLU A 72 -3.62 -22.33 5.58
C GLU A 72 -3.09 -21.00 6.09
N LEU A 73 -3.73 -19.88 5.69
CA LEU A 73 -3.43 -18.55 6.21
C LEU A 73 -3.69 -18.48 7.71
N GLU A 74 -4.88 -18.90 8.16
CA GLU A 74 -5.23 -18.92 9.58
C GLU A 74 -4.27 -19.77 10.42
N LYS A 75 -3.84 -20.92 9.88
CA LYS A 75 -2.84 -21.78 10.53
C LYS A 75 -1.48 -21.09 10.67
N ARG A 76 -0.98 -20.49 9.59
CA ARG A 76 0.33 -19.79 9.59
C ARG A 76 0.32 -18.53 10.46
N LEU A 77 -0.79 -17.80 10.47
CA LEU A 77 -0.97 -16.60 11.28
C LEU A 77 -1.29 -16.92 12.74
N LYS A 78 -1.67 -18.16 13.06
CA LYS A 78 -2.16 -18.61 14.37
C LYS A 78 -3.35 -17.76 14.87
N LEU A 79 -4.23 -17.35 13.95
CA LEU A 79 -5.43 -16.61 14.29
C LEU A 79 -6.58 -16.91 13.32
N LYS A 80 -7.82 -16.76 13.82
CA LYS A 80 -9.04 -16.90 13.03
C LYS A 80 -9.39 -15.57 12.38
N LEU A 81 -9.61 -15.58 11.08
CA LEU A 81 -9.98 -14.40 10.32
C LEU A 81 -11.49 -14.26 10.28
N LYS A 82 -12.00 -13.12 10.73
CA LYS A 82 -13.40 -12.73 10.59
C LYS A 82 -13.81 -12.64 9.12
N GLN A 83 -15.08 -12.42 8.86
CA GLN A 83 -15.60 -12.32 7.49
C GLN A 83 -14.99 -11.13 6.73
N ASN A 84 -14.84 -10.02 7.41
CA ASN A 84 -14.20 -8.83 6.87
C ASN A 84 -12.75 -8.76 7.34
N LEU A 85 -11.83 -8.64 6.39
CA LEU A 85 -10.41 -8.51 6.63
C LEU A 85 -9.92 -7.17 6.08
N ILE A 86 -9.17 -6.45 6.88
CA ILE A 86 -8.43 -5.24 6.50
C ILE A 86 -6.94 -5.51 6.63
N LEU A 87 -6.17 -5.16 5.60
CA LEU A 87 -4.72 -5.02 5.70
C LEU A 87 -4.40 -3.54 5.96
N ALA A 88 -3.69 -3.27 7.03
CA ALA A 88 -3.36 -1.91 7.47
C ALA A 88 -1.85 -1.69 7.53
N THR A 89 -1.39 -0.52 7.11
CA THR A 89 0.00 -0.11 7.22
C THR A 89 0.08 1.40 7.40
N PHE A 90 0.87 1.84 8.35
CA PHE A 90 1.17 3.25 8.58
C PHE A 90 2.67 3.49 8.48
N HIS A 91 3.08 4.44 7.65
CA HIS A 91 4.44 4.94 7.58
C HIS A 91 4.46 6.39 8.09
N PRO A 92 5.50 6.82 8.83
CA PRO A 92 5.64 8.21 9.17
C PRO A 92 5.64 9.09 7.91
N GLU A 93 5.01 10.25 7.99
CA GLU A 93 5.09 11.29 6.96
C GLU A 93 6.13 12.33 7.36
N ILE A 94 6.67 13.05 6.38
CA ILE A 94 7.55 14.19 6.64
C ILE A 94 6.77 15.22 7.44
N GLY A 95 7.28 15.60 8.60
CA GLY A 95 6.62 16.52 9.52
C GLY A 95 7.03 16.27 10.96
N SER A 96 6.27 16.83 11.91
CA SER A 96 6.59 16.67 13.33
C SER A 96 6.29 15.26 13.83
N GLU A 97 7.04 14.84 14.82
CA GLU A 97 6.85 13.56 15.51
C GLU A 97 5.46 13.50 16.17
N GLU A 98 5.04 14.58 16.82
CA GLU A 98 3.75 14.69 17.49
C GLU A 98 2.60 14.46 16.51
N LYS A 99 2.69 15.05 15.31
CA LYS A 99 1.67 14.88 14.28
C LYS A 99 1.61 13.44 13.80
N ASN A 100 2.76 12.78 13.60
CA ASN A 100 2.81 11.37 13.22
C ASN A 100 2.22 10.47 14.32
N LYS A 101 2.54 10.72 15.59
CA LYS A 101 1.95 10.02 16.74
C LYS A 101 0.43 10.20 16.79
N GLN A 102 -0.06 11.42 16.66
CA GLN A 102 -1.49 11.73 16.67
C GLN A 102 -2.23 11.06 15.50
N ASN A 103 -1.66 11.10 14.31
CA ASN A 103 -2.21 10.45 13.13
C ASN A 103 -2.28 8.92 13.31
N LEU A 104 -1.23 8.29 13.84
CA LEU A 104 -1.21 6.86 14.15
C LEU A 104 -2.27 6.51 15.19
N MET A 105 -2.40 7.29 16.27
CA MET A 105 -3.39 7.08 17.31
C MET A 105 -4.82 7.14 16.77
N ASN A 106 -5.11 8.15 15.94
CA ASN A 106 -6.41 8.28 15.29
C ASN A 106 -6.69 7.07 14.39
N PHE A 107 -5.68 6.61 13.64
CA PHE A 107 -5.80 5.47 12.73
C PHE A 107 -6.06 4.17 13.50
N ILE A 108 -5.29 3.87 14.54
CA ILE A 108 -5.47 2.67 15.38
C ILE A 108 -6.85 2.67 16.01
N HIS A 109 -7.26 3.81 16.58
CA HIS A 109 -8.55 3.94 17.25
C HIS A 109 -9.71 3.64 16.28
N VAL A 110 -9.69 4.23 15.08
CA VAL A 110 -10.74 3.98 14.08
C VAL A 110 -10.79 2.50 13.68
N LEU A 111 -9.63 1.87 13.47
CA LEU A 111 -9.57 0.45 13.10
C LEU A 111 -10.01 -0.47 14.26
N GLY A 112 -9.65 -0.10 15.49
CA GLY A 112 -9.98 -0.86 16.69
C GLY A 112 -11.48 -0.88 17.01
N GLU A 113 -12.19 0.20 16.69
CA GLU A 113 -13.65 0.30 16.89
C GLU A 113 -14.49 -0.43 15.82
N LEU A 114 -13.87 -1.00 14.79
CA LEU A 114 -14.62 -1.70 13.76
C LEU A 114 -15.14 -3.05 14.24
N GLU A 115 -16.44 -3.26 14.15
CA GLU A 115 -17.08 -4.51 14.52
C GLU A 115 -16.98 -5.56 13.40
N ASN A 116 -16.86 -6.83 13.77
CA ASN A 116 -16.81 -7.97 12.85
C ASN A 116 -15.71 -7.89 11.78
N VAL A 117 -14.63 -7.20 12.10
CA VAL A 117 -13.46 -7.01 11.22
C VAL A 117 -12.23 -7.60 11.89
N SER A 118 -11.40 -8.31 11.12
CA SER A 118 -10.01 -8.60 11.49
C SER A 118 -9.11 -7.58 10.81
N VAL A 119 -8.25 -6.93 11.57
CA VAL A 119 -7.25 -6.00 11.07
C VAL A 119 -5.87 -6.64 11.21
N LEU A 120 -5.17 -6.82 10.12
CA LEU A 120 -3.77 -7.23 10.12
C LEU A 120 -2.90 -6.01 9.84
N PHE A 121 -2.18 -5.57 10.86
CA PHE A 121 -1.32 -4.40 10.79
C PHE A 121 0.11 -4.83 10.50
N THR A 122 0.72 -4.30 9.43
CA THR A 122 2.11 -4.57 9.08
C THR A 122 3.04 -3.45 9.56
N SER A 123 4.31 -3.79 9.82
CA SER A 123 5.31 -2.86 10.32
C SER A 123 5.47 -1.64 9.41
N PRO A 124 5.71 -0.44 9.98
CA PRO A 124 6.20 0.69 9.21
C PRO A 124 7.60 0.41 8.65
N ASN A 125 8.01 1.19 7.64
CA ASN A 125 9.40 1.22 7.22
C ASN A 125 10.30 1.69 8.37
N LEU A 126 11.59 1.31 8.31
CA LEU A 126 12.62 1.73 9.28
C LEU A 126 13.20 3.12 8.97
N ASP A 127 12.51 3.93 8.19
CA ASP A 127 12.87 5.31 7.90
C ASP A 127 12.85 6.18 9.16
N PHE A 128 13.20 7.47 9.01
CA PHE A 128 13.14 8.45 10.09
C PHE A 128 11.81 8.36 10.86
N LEU A 129 11.86 8.28 12.19
CA LEU A 129 10.73 8.01 13.11
C LEU A 129 10.09 6.60 13.00
N GLY A 130 10.57 5.72 12.16
CA GLY A 130 9.97 4.39 11.99
C GLY A 130 10.01 3.53 13.27
N ASN A 131 11.06 3.64 14.06
CA ASN A 131 11.22 2.89 15.31
C ASN A 131 10.27 3.38 16.41
N GLU A 132 10.10 4.69 16.58
CA GLU A 132 9.19 5.31 17.54
C GLU A 132 7.74 5.00 17.19
N VAL A 133 7.38 5.14 15.92
CA VAL A 133 6.05 4.79 15.38
C VAL A 133 5.76 3.31 15.60
N LYS A 134 6.73 2.43 15.33
CA LYS A 134 6.60 0.98 15.54
C LYS A 134 6.40 0.63 17.02
N LYS A 135 7.14 1.27 17.93
CA LYS A 135 7.00 1.06 19.38
C LYS A 135 5.61 1.48 19.85
N LEU A 136 5.16 2.67 19.47
CA LEU A 136 3.84 3.20 19.80
C LEU A 136 2.73 2.31 19.21
N LEU A 137 2.87 1.87 17.97
CA LEU A 137 1.94 0.96 17.32
C LEU A 137 1.79 -0.33 18.14
N LYS A 138 2.90 -1.01 18.47
CA LYS A 138 2.88 -2.27 19.23
C LYS A 138 2.29 -2.12 20.63
N GLU A 139 2.42 -0.96 21.24
CA GLU A 139 1.80 -0.65 22.53
C GLU A 139 0.29 -0.49 22.39
N LYS A 140 -0.15 0.36 21.48
CA LYS A 140 -1.56 0.80 21.38
C LYS A 140 -2.50 -0.21 20.75
N ILE A 141 -2.01 -1.10 19.88
CA ILE A 141 -2.87 -2.15 19.31
C ILE A 141 -3.31 -3.19 20.36
N LYS A 142 -2.59 -3.30 21.49
CA LYS A 142 -2.96 -4.24 22.57
C LYS A 142 -4.31 -3.92 23.20
N ASP A 143 -4.78 -2.69 23.04
CA ASP A 143 -6.05 -2.22 23.54
C ASP A 143 -7.24 -2.75 22.68
N PHE A 144 -6.96 -3.43 21.57
CA PHE A 144 -7.97 -3.87 20.59
C PHE A 144 -7.80 -5.33 20.17
N GLU A 145 -8.77 -6.16 20.47
CA GLU A 145 -8.75 -7.61 20.16
C GLU A 145 -8.86 -7.93 18.66
N ASN A 146 -9.38 -7.00 17.87
CA ASN A 146 -9.57 -7.19 16.44
C ASN A 146 -8.33 -6.84 15.60
N ILE A 147 -7.25 -6.32 16.21
CA ILE A 147 -6.01 -5.94 15.53
C ILE A 147 -4.88 -6.91 15.87
N ALA A 148 -4.29 -7.52 14.86
CA ALA A 148 -3.08 -8.32 14.98
C ALA A 148 -1.92 -7.63 14.25
N TYR A 149 -0.74 -7.60 14.89
CA TYR A 149 0.47 -7.02 14.33
C TYR A 149 1.42 -8.09 13.78
N PHE A 150 1.97 -7.80 12.61
CA PHE A 150 3.00 -8.62 11.98
C PHE A 150 4.17 -7.73 11.55
N GLU A 151 5.38 -8.12 11.96
CA GLU A 151 6.61 -7.45 11.55
C GLU A 151 6.76 -7.47 10.03
N SER A 152 6.57 -8.66 9.46
CA SER A 152 6.49 -8.90 8.03
C SER A 152 5.61 -10.11 7.79
N LEU A 153 4.78 -10.04 6.80
CA LEU A 153 4.00 -11.19 6.31
C LEU A 153 4.76 -11.97 5.22
N GLY A 154 5.81 -11.36 4.69
CA GLY A 154 6.45 -11.89 3.50
C GLY A 154 5.53 -11.87 2.27
N PHE A 155 6.10 -12.17 1.14
CA PHE A 155 5.47 -12.05 -0.17
C PHE A 155 4.23 -12.96 -0.34
N GLU A 156 4.39 -14.26 -0.07
CA GLU A 156 3.34 -15.26 -0.28
C GLU A 156 2.11 -15.04 0.62
N LEU A 157 2.35 -14.81 1.94
CA LEU A 157 1.26 -14.56 2.88
C LEU A 157 0.54 -13.24 2.59
N TYR A 158 1.29 -12.16 2.31
CA TYR A 158 0.73 -10.85 2.06
C TYR A 158 -0.24 -10.85 0.87
N TYR A 159 0.19 -11.37 -0.28
CA TYR A 159 -0.69 -11.43 -1.45
C TYR A 159 -1.81 -12.46 -1.31
N SER A 160 -1.55 -13.57 -0.60
CA SER A 160 -2.60 -14.54 -0.31
C SER A 160 -3.70 -13.93 0.58
N LEU A 161 -3.32 -13.17 1.62
CA LEU A 161 -4.26 -12.43 2.46
C LEU A 161 -5.01 -11.36 1.68
N MET A 162 -4.34 -10.65 0.78
CA MET A 162 -4.97 -9.61 -0.04
C MET A 162 -6.15 -10.17 -0.87
N ARG A 163 -6.11 -11.43 -1.29
CA ARG A 163 -7.27 -12.08 -1.96
C ARG A 163 -8.52 -12.15 -1.08
N PHE A 164 -8.37 -12.21 0.24
CA PHE A 164 -9.47 -12.27 1.20
C PHE A 164 -9.80 -10.91 1.79
N THR A 165 -8.93 -9.93 1.58
CA THR A 165 -9.07 -8.57 2.11
C THR A 165 -10.23 -7.84 1.44
N LYS A 166 -11.01 -7.13 2.23
CA LYS A 166 -12.07 -6.21 1.78
C LYS A 166 -11.48 -4.87 1.37
N CYS A 167 -10.51 -4.40 2.15
CA CYS A 167 -9.90 -3.10 1.96
C CYS A 167 -8.45 -3.09 2.46
N VAL A 168 -7.56 -2.47 1.70
CA VAL A 168 -6.24 -2.06 2.17
C VAL A 168 -6.33 -0.64 2.67
N VAL A 169 -5.91 -0.36 3.90
CA VAL A 169 -6.05 0.96 4.54
C VAL A 169 -4.69 1.43 5.04
N GLY A 170 -4.31 2.65 4.73
CA GLY A 170 -3.06 3.24 5.20
C GLY A 170 -2.39 4.12 4.15
N ASN A 171 -1.11 4.42 4.37
CA ASN A 171 -0.33 5.26 3.47
C ASN A 171 0.84 4.53 2.80
N SER A 172 0.75 3.20 2.72
CA SER A 172 1.69 2.37 1.95
C SER A 172 1.39 2.45 0.45
N SER A 173 2.44 2.38 -0.37
CA SER A 173 2.30 2.26 -1.83
C SER A 173 1.52 1.01 -2.25
N SER A 174 1.48 -0.01 -1.41
CA SER A 174 0.71 -1.23 -1.67
C SER A 174 -0.79 -0.96 -1.88
N GLY A 175 -1.35 0.04 -1.19
CA GLY A 175 -2.74 0.47 -1.39
C GLY A 175 -3.01 1.05 -2.78
N ILE A 176 -2.03 1.65 -3.43
CA ILE A 176 -2.18 2.30 -4.74
C ILE A 176 -1.61 1.49 -5.91
N ILE A 177 -0.76 0.50 -5.64
CA ILE A 177 -0.12 -0.34 -6.66
C ILE A 177 -0.69 -1.76 -6.65
N GLU A 178 -0.47 -2.52 -5.57
CA GLU A 178 -0.81 -3.94 -5.51
C GLU A 178 -2.31 -4.18 -5.30
N ALA A 179 -2.95 -3.42 -4.42
CA ALA A 179 -4.38 -3.57 -4.16
C ALA A 179 -5.24 -3.41 -5.43
N PRO A 180 -5.04 -2.39 -6.28
CA PRO A 180 -5.73 -2.27 -7.56
C PRO A 180 -5.45 -3.42 -8.52
N ILE A 181 -4.21 -3.92 -8.61
CA ILE A 181 -3.85 -5.08 -9.43
C ILE A 181 -4.64 -6.31 -8.99
N MET A 182 -4.81 -6.48 -7.69
CA MET A 182 -5.56 -7.58 -7.07
C MET A 182 -7.09 -7.37 -7.09
N GLY A 183 -7.59 -6.22 -7.60
CA GLY A 183 -9.00 -5.86 -7.57
C GLY A 183 -9.53 -5.62 -6.16
N VAL A 184 -8.69 -5.16 -5.25
CA VAL A 184 -9.04 -4.84 -3.86
C VAL A 184 -9.18 -3.33 -3.71
N SER A 185 -10.25 -2.89 -3.04
CA SER A 185 -10.43 -1.49 -2.69
C SER A 185 -9.34 -1.03 -1.73
N SER A 186 -8.94 0.24 -1.84
CA SER A 186 -7.98 0.81 -0.90
C SER A 186 -8.42 2.18 -0.40
N ILE A 187 -8.03 2.50 0.83
CA ILE A 187 -8.16 3.82 1.41
C ILE A 187 -6.75 4.34 1.69
N ASN A 188 -6.32 5.27 0.84
CA ASN A 188 -5.04 5.96 0.99
C ASN A 188 -5.21 7.10 1.97
N ILE A 189 -4.47 7.08 3.08
CA ILE A 189 -4.60 8.07 4.15
C ILE A 189 -3.43 9.04 4.11
N GLY A 190 -3.74 10.33 4.28
CA GLY A 190 -2.72 11.38 4.35
C GLY A 190 -2.12 11.71 2.98
N LYS A 191 -0.91 12.27 3.00
CA LYS A 191 -0.28 12.86 1.82
C LYS A 191 0.93 12.09 1.30
N ARG A 192 1.35 11.00 1.97
CA ARG A 192 2.58 10.28 1.62
C ARG A 192 2.60 9.77 0.17
N GLN A 193 1.44 9.49 -0.42
CA GLN A 193 1.32 9.01 -1.80
C GLN A 193 0.89 10.11 -2.78
N GLU A 194 0.91 11.37 -2.34
CA GLU A 194 0.53 12.51 -3.19
C GLU A 194 1.46 12.63 -4.40
N GLY A 195 0.89 12.90 -5.57
CA GLY A 195 1.62 12.97 -6.85
C GLY A 195 1.73 11.64 -7.60
N ARG A 196 1.43 10.51 -6.97
CA ARG A 196 1.42 9.20 -7.64
C ARG A 196 0.12 8.94 -8.38
N ASP A 197 0.23 8.23 -9.51
CA ASP A 197 -0.95 7.74 -10.24
C ASP A 197 -1.77 6.80 -9.34
N GLN A 198 -3.09 6.96 -9.35
CA GLN A 198 -4.01 6.15 -8.54
C GLN A 198 -5.13 5.60 -9.40
N GLU A 199 -5.54 4.37 -9.14
CA GLU A 199 -6.68 3.74 -9.78
C GLU A 199 -8.01 4.15 -9.12
N LYS A 200 -9.11 4.01 -9.84
CA LYS A 200 -10.46 4.34 -9.34
C LYS A 200 -10.91 3.56 -8.10
N THR A 201 -10.25 2.47 -7.79
CA THR A 201 -10.49 1.64 -6.60
C THR A 201 -9.85 2.21 -5.34
N THR A 202 -9.05 3.28 -5.47
CA THR A 202 -8.41 3.98 -4.36
C THR A 202 -9.23 5.20 -3.95
N VAL A 203 -9.56 5.28 -2.67
CA VAL A 203 -10.24 6.42 -2.05
C VAL A 203 -9.26 7.13 -1.13
N ASN A 204 -9.06 8.43 -1.31
CA ASN A 204 -8.20 9.22 -0.41
C ASN A 204 -8.96 9.65 0.84
N SER A 205 -8.29 9.68 1.98
CA SER A 205 -8.82 10.13 3.27
C SER A 205 -7.77 10.93 4.04
N SER A 206 -8.23 11.79 4.93
CA SER A 206 -7.38 12.36 5.96
C SER A 206 -7.30 11.44 7.19
N PHE A 207 -6.48 11.82 8.19
CA PHE A 207 -6.45 11.14 9.50
C PHE A 207 -7.57 11.61 10.45
N ASN A 208 -8.57 12.34 9.95
CA ASN A 208 -9.77 12.66 10.73
C ASN A 208 -10.56 11.39 11.00
N LYS A 209 -10.85 11.12 12.27
CA LYS A 209 -11.50 9.86 12.71
C LYS A 209 -12.85 9.64 12.03
N SER A 210 -13.72 10.64 12.01
CA SER A 210 -15.08 10.53 11.46
C SER A 210 -15.04 10.30 9.95
N GLU A 211 -14.21 11.03 9.22
CA GLU A 211 -14.03 10.88 7.77
C GLU A 211 -13.52 9.48 7.44
N LEU A 212 -12.47 9.04 8.13
CA LEU A 212 -11.84 7.75 7.89
C LEU A 212 -12.79 6.59 8.19
N LYS A 213 -13.48 6.64 9.35
CA LYS A 213 -14.48 5.64 9.74
C LYS A 213 -15.57 5.52 8.68
N ASN A 214 -16.17 6.62 8.27
CA ASN A 214 -17.22 6.64 7.25
C ASN A 214 -16.76 6.03 5.92
N LYS A 215 -15.52 6.31 5.49
CA LYS A 215 -14.97 5.75 4.25
C LYS A 215 -14.73 4.25 4.36
N ILE A 216 -14.20 3.78 5.49
CA ILE A 216 -13.99 2.35 5.74
C ILE A 216 -15.33 1.61 5.73
N GLU A 217 -16.31 2.09 6.48
CA GLU A 217 -17.64 1.46 6.56
C GLU A 217 -18.32 1.38 5.20
N LYS A 218 -18.27 2.44 4.39
CA LYS A 218 -18.78 2.42 3.00
C LYS A 218 -18.12 1.33 2.15
N VAL A 219 -16.81 1.15 2.26
CA VAL A 219 -16.09 0.12 1.50
C VAL A 219 -16.44 -1.28 2.03
N LEU A 220 -16.59 -1.45 3.35
CA LEU A 220 -16.97 -2.73 3.94
C LEU A 220 -18.37 -3.20 3.54
N GLN A 221 -19.32 -2.27 3.35
CA GLN A 221 -20.68 -2.53 2.90
C GLN A 221 -20.76 -2.90 1.41
N GLN A 222 -19.79 -2.50 0.59
CA GLN A 222 -19.79 -2.83 -0.83
C GLN A 222 -19.66 -4.34 -1.05
N LYS A 223 -20.44 -4.88 -2.01
CA LYS A 223 -20.20 -6.25 -2.48
C LYS A 223 -18.77 -6.32 -3.03
N LYS A 224 -18.04 -7.38 -2.65
CA LYS A 224 -16.69 -7.60 -3.16
C LYS A 224 -16.75 -7.58 -4.69
N GLN A 225 -15.98 -6.70 -5.32
CA GLN A 225 -15.91 -6.67 -6.78
C GLN A 225 -15.50 -8.06 -7.28
N SER A 226 -16.15 -8.52 -8.34
CA SER A 226 -15.82 -9.81 -8.95
C SER A 226 -14.32 -9.81 -9.27
N LYS A 227 -13.60 -10.81 -8.79
CA LYS A 227 -12.16 -10.94 -8.98
C LYS A 227 -11.85 -10.78 -10.47
N LYS A 228 -11.20 -9.69 -10.86
CA LYS A 228 -10.56 -9.61 -12.16
C LYS A 228 -9.65 -10.84 -12.27
N ASN A 229 -9.83 -11.63 -13.31
CA ASN A 229 -8.97 -12.78 -13.55
C ASN A 229 -7.53 -12.25 -13.67
N ILE A 230 -6.71 -12.47 -12.65
CA ILE A 230 -5.31 -12.01 -12.59
C ILE A 230 -4.53 -12.56 -13.81
N LYS A 231 -4.98 -13.69 -14.37
CA LYS A 231 -4.42 -14.28 -15.60
C LYS A 231 -4.64 -13.44 -16.87
N ASN A 232 -5.61 -12.52 -16.91
CA ASN A 232 -5.88 -11.66 -18.08
C ASN A 232 -5.19 -10.30 -18.01
N VAL A 233 -4.27 -10.09 -17.09
CA VAL A 233 -3.55 -8.83 -16.91
C VAL A 233 -2.22 -8.82 -17.68
N SER A 234 -1.94 -9.87 -18.45
CA SER A 234 -0.71 -10.05 -19.25
C SER A 234 -0.88 -9.69 -20.74
N LYS A 235 -1.72 -8.70 -21.07
CA LYS A 235 -1.76 -8.10 -22.41
C LYS A 235 -1.70 -6.58 -22.35
#